data_7c491fce73b26c10492482715994426a
#
_entry.id   7c491fce73b26c10492482715994426a
#
_cell.length_a   1.000
_cell.length_b   1.000
_cell.length_c   1.000
_cell.angle_alpha   90.00
_cell.angle_beta   90.00
_cell.angle_gamma   90.00
#
_symmetry.space_group_name_H-M   'P 1'
#
loop_
_entity.id
_entity.type
_entity.pdbx_description
1 polymer ?
#
loop_
_entity_poly.entity_id
_entity_poly.type
_entity_poly.pdbx_seq_one_letter_code
_entity_poly.pdbx_strand_id
1 'polypeptide(L)'
;MIAPQANAGFVANMEDVLEVYHRPHDPQRPVVCLDETSKQMTVETRAPIPAAPGRKARHDYEYERNGVAHLFMMFAPLEGWRCVKVADRHAAVDYAHVLKDLSDTHFPGAAKIVLVQDNLSTHTPASLYAAFPAAEARRLSERFEWHYTPKHGSWLDMAESELAVLATQCLDRRISDKSTLIKEVAAWQDNRNKRHVKAEWQFTTDDARVKLKTLYPQFQ
;
A
#
# COMPACT_ATOMS: atom_id res chain seq x y z
N MET A 1 -7.90 -2.50 23.29
CA MET A 1 -7.02 -1.55 22.58
C MET A 1 -6.86 -0.34 23.48
N ILE A 2 -5.64 0.07 23.82
CA ILE A 2 -5.39 1.29 24.60
C ILE A 2 -5.57 2.46 23.63
N ALA A 3 -6.47 3.40 23.94
CA ALA A 3 -6.66 4.58 23.11
C ALA A 3 -5.32 5.37 23.01
N PRO A 4 -4.94 5.86 21.84
CA PRO A 4 -3.75 6.68 21.71
C PRO A 4 -3.90 7.92 22.59
N GLN A 5 -2.83 8.26 23.31
CA GLN A 5 -2.78 9.51 24.09
C GLN A 5 -2.72 10.72 23.16
N ALA A 6 -3.22 11.86 23.60
CA ALA A 6 -3.12 13.12 22.91
C ALA A 6 -1.66 13.39 22.50
N ASN A 7 -1.40 13.57 21.20
CA ASN A 7 -0.06 13.73 20.66
C ASN A 7 -0.08 14.70 19.49
N ALA A 8 0.60 15.84 19.66
CA ALA A 8 0.66 16.87 18.63
C ALA A 8 1.24 16.35 17.30
N GLY A 9 2.24 15.48 17.34
CA GLY A 9 2.82 14.88 16.12
C GLY A 9 1.84 13.95 15.41
N PHE A 10 1.02 13.18 16.16
CA PHE A 10 -0.04 12.36 15.58
C PHE A 10 -1.06 13.23 14.85
N VAL A 11 -1.53 14.30 15.50
CA VAL A 11 -2.53 15.21 14.93
C VAL A 11 -2.01 15.92 13.70
N ALA A 12 -0.76 16.42 13.75
CA ALA A 12 -0.16 17.10 12.60
C ALA A 12 -0.08 16.20 11.36
N ASN A 13 0.42 14.97 11.50
CA ASN A 13 0.48 14.03 10.38
C ASN A 13 -0.91 13.57 9.92
N MET A 14 -1.85 13.38 10.84
CA MET A 14 -3.23 13.02 10.50
C MET A 14 -3.91 14.11 9.66
N GLU A 15 -3.86 15.37 10.12
CA GLU A 15 -4.46 16.48 9.38
C GLU A 15 -3.78 16.71 8.03
N ASP A 16 -2.46 16.57 7.94
CA ASP A 16 -1.70 16.65 6.68
C ASP A 16 -2.20 15.61 5.66
N VAL A 17 -2.34 14.36 6.05
CA VAL A 17 -2.84 13.29 5.18
C VAL A 17 -4.30 13.52 4.79
N LEU A 18 -5.16 13.93 5.74
CA LEU A 18 -6.57 14.23 5.46
C LEU A 18 -6.70 15.39 4.46
N GLU A 19 -5.89 16.44 4.58
CA GLU A 19 -5.86 17.54 3.62
C GLU A 19 -5.41 17.08 2.23
N VAL A 20 -4.39 16.20 2.15
CA VAL A 20 -3.96 15.61 0.88
C VAL A 20 -5.11 14.89 0.18
N TYR A 21 -5.89 14.10 0.90
CA TYR A 21 -7.00 13.33 0.33
C TYR A 21 -8.18 14.19 -0.15
N HIS A 22 -8.30 15.42 0.36
CA HIS A 22 -9.35 16.36 -0.06
C HIS A 22 -8.88 17.33 -1.14
N ARG A 23 -7.64 17.23 -1.62
CA ARG A 23 -7.16 18.02 -2.75
C ARG A 23 -7.93 17.66 -4.02
N PRO A 24 -8.26 18.64 -4.87
CA PRO A 24 -8.82 18.37 -6.18
C PRO A 24 -7.89 17.46 -6.99
N HIS A 25 -8.46 16.57 -7.80
CA HIS A 25 -7.70 15.73 -8.71
C HIS A 25 -6.84 16.58 -9.66
N ASP A 26 -5.54 16.32 -9.67
CA ASP A 26 -4.56 16.94 -10.56
C ASP A 26 -3.66 15.88 -11.21
N PRO A 27 -3.80 15.61 -12.51
CA PRO A 27 -2.96 14.62 -13.22
C PRO A 27 -1.47 14.96 -13.21
N GLN A 28 -1.10 16.24 -12.99
CA GLN A 28 0.30 16.63 -12.85
C GLN A 28 0.84 16.39 -11.43
N ARG A 29 -0.05 16.15 -10.48
CA ARG A 29 0.27 15.87 -9.07
C ARG A 29 -0.60 14.73 -8.53
N PRO A 30 -0.52 13.52 -9.13
CA PRO A 30 -1.33 12.39 -8.68
C PRO A 30 -1.01 12.05 -7.23
N VAL A 31 -2.05 11.76 -6.45
CA VAL A 31 -1.90 11.21 -5.10
C VAL A 31 -1.73 9.70 -5.22
N VAL A 32 -0.65 9.19 -4.66
CA VAL A 32 -0.36 7.75 -4.62
C VAL A 32 -0.12 7.33 -3.17
N CYS A 33 -0.88 6.35 -2.72
CA CYS A 33 -0.67 5.69 -1.43
C CYS A 33 0.22 4.46 -1.63
N LEU A 34 1.18 4.27 -0.74
CA LEU A 34 2.12 3.15 -0.82
C LEU A 34 2.21 2.45 0.54
N ASP A 35 2.04 1.14 0.52
CA ASP A 35 2.19 0.27 1.69
C ASP A 35 2.65 -1.13 1.26
N GLU A 36 3.11 -1.94 2.18
CA GLU A 36 3.53 -3.31 1.91
C GLU A 36 2.88 -4.34 2.82
N THR A 37 2.81 -5.56 2.30
CA THR A 37 2.40 -6.74 3.04
C THR A 37 3.22 -7.95 2.64
N SER A 38 3.06 -9.04 3.39
CA SER A 38 3.73 -10.31 3.11
C SER A 38 2.72 -11.42 2.86
N LYS A 39 3.02 -12.30 1.91
CA LYS A 39 2.26 -13.52 1.65
C LYS A 39 3.14 -14.75 1.92
N GLN A 40 2.72 -15.59 2.86
CA GLN A 40 3.27 -16.93 3.03
C GLN A 40 2.78 -17.81 1.88
N MET A 41 3.70 -18.35 1.11
CA MET A 41 3.39 -19.37 0.10
C MET A 41 3.29 -20.75 0.76
N THR A 42 2.33 -21.55 0.31
CA THR A 42 2.02 -22.85 0.90
C THR A 42 1.69 -23.89 -0.17
N VAL A 43 2.30 -25.05 -0.06
CA VAL A 43 2.07 -26.19 -0.97
C VAL A 43 1.13 -27.19 -0.31
N GLU A 44 0.25 -27.79 -1.09
CA GLU A 44 -0.62 -28.87 -0.63
C GLU A 44 0.21 -30.14 -0.38
N THR A 45 0.02 -30.77 0.77
CA THR A 45 0.63 -32.07 1.10
C THR A 45 -0.08 -33.22 0.42
N ARG A 46 -1.36 -33.05 0.07
CA ARG A 46 -2.22 -34.01 -0.64
C ARG A 46 -3.00 -33.31 -1.73
N ALA A 47 -3.26 -34.01 -2.82
CA ALA A 47 -4.08 -33.50 -3.90
C ALA A 47 -5.49 -33.11 -3.40
N PRO A 48 -5.93 -31.86 -3.60
CA PRO A 48 -7.29 -31.45 -3.24
C PRO A 48 -8.34 -32.26 -3.97
N ILE A 49 -9.46 -32.52 -3.31
CA ILE A 49 -10.62 -33.14 -3.95
C ILE A 49 -11.45 -32.02 -4.58
N PRO A 50 -11.62 -32.01 -5.93
CA PRO A 50 -12.36 -30.93 -6.58
C PRO A 50 -13.85 -30.95 -6.22
N ALA A 51 -14.51 -29.81 -6.40
CA ALA A 51 -15.96 -29.71 -6.28
C ALA A 51 -16.65 -30.60 -7.32
N ALA A 52 -17.79 -31.20 -6.94
CA ALA A 52 -18.67 -31.96 -7.81
C ALA A 52 -20.13 -31.63 -7.44
N PRO A 53 -21.12 -31.96 -8.30
CA PRO A 53 -22.52 -31.74 -7.95
C PRO A 53 -22.87 -32.30 -6.57
N GLY A 54 -23.41 -31.45 -5.67
CA GLY A 54 -23.74 -31.82 -4.29
C GLY A 54 -22.53 -31.93 -3.32
N ARG A 55 -21.32 -31.69 -3.78
CA ARG A 55 -20.09 -31.80 -2.94
C ARG A 55 -19.16 -30.58 -3.14
N LYS A 56 -18.87 -29.87 -2.05
CA LYS A 56 -17.86 -28.79 -2.06
C LYS A 56 -16.46 -29.36 -2.26
N ALA A 57 -15.54 -28.55 -2.81
CA ALA A 57 -14.12 -28.85 -2.81
C ALA A 57 -13.61 -29.10 -1.39
N ARG A 58 -12.66 -30.02 -1.23
CA ARG A 58 -12.01 -30.32 0.05
C ARG A 58 -10.52 -30.20 -0.12
N HIS A 59 -9.91 -29.48 0.83
CA HIS A 59 -8.46 -29.36 0.98
C HIS A 59 -8.05 -30.01 2.29
N ASP A 60 -6.83 -30.56 2.34
CA ASP A 60 -6.27 -31.02 3.60
C ASP A 60 -5.99 -29.81 4.49
N TYR A 61 -6.07 -29.97 5.81
CA TYR A 61 -5.67 -28.93 6.76
C TYR A 61 -4.13 -28.81 6.83
N GLU A 62 -3.39 -29.87 6.50
CA GLU A 62 -1.93 -29.84 6.44
C GLU A 62 -1.45 -29.12 5.18
N TYR A 63 -0.32 -28.43 5.31
CA TYR A 63 0.37 -27.77 4.21
C TYR A 63 1.86 -27.62 4.51
N GLU A 64 2.67 -27.51 3.49
CA GLU A 64 4.08 -27.16 3.60
C GLU A 64 4.30 -25.68 3.29
N ARG A 65 5.13 -25.01 4.11
CA ARG A 65 5.54 -23.63 3.84
C ARG A 65 6.57 -23.59 2.73
N ASN A 66 6.33 -22.78 1.70
CA ASN A 66 7.22 -22.63 0.54
C ASN A 66 7.73 -21.19 0.40
N GLY A 67 8.24 -20.61 1.48
CA GLY A 67 8.79 -19.27 1.50
C GLY A 67 7.77 -18.18 1.69
N VAL A 68 8.25 -16.93 1.73
CA VAL A 68 7.47 -15.70 1.86
C VAL A 68 7.82 -14.78 0.70
N ALA A 69 6.83 -14.13 0.12
CA ALA A 69 7.01 -13.01 -0.79
C ALA A 69 6.43 -11.74 -0.19
N HIS A 70 7.01 -10.60 -0.54
CA HIS A 70 6.57 -9.28 -0.11
C HIS A 70 5.89 -8.56 -1.27
N LEU A 71 4.83 -7.84 -0.99
CA LEU A 71 4.04 -7.14 -1.98
C LEU A 71 4.02 -5.65 -1.63
N PHE A 72 4.52 -4.81 -2.53
CA PHE A 72 4.37 -3.35 -2.44
C PHE A 72 3.15 -2.94 -3.23
N MET A 73 2.18 -2.32 -2.58
CA MET A 73 0.98 -1.74 -3.19
C MET A 73 1.21 -0.25 -3.47
N MET A 74 1.17 0.13 -4.72
CA MET A 74 1.07 1.51 -5.15
C MET A 74 -0.36 1.76 -5.61
N PHE A 75 -1.08 2.61 -4.94
CA PHE A 75 -2.49 2.88 -5.22
C PHE A 75 -2.76 4.37 -5.44
N ALA A 76 -3.18 4.73 -6.64
CA ALA A 76 -3.65 6.08 -6.98
C ALA A 76 -5.19 6.08 -6.96
N PRO A 77 -5.82 6.46 -5.84
CA PRO A 77 -7.25 6.24 -5.63
C PRO A 77 -8.12 7.04 -6.61
N LEU A 78 -7.79 8.29 -6.90
CA LEU A 78 -8.56 9.14 -7.80
C LEU A 78 -8.35 8.79 -9.28
N GLU A 79 -7.21 8.18 -9.63
CA GLU A 79 -6.93 7.63 -10.97
C GLU A 79 -7.66 6.29 -11.20
N GLY A 80 -8.07 5.62 -10.13
CA GLY A 80 -8.55 4.24 -10.20
C GLY A 80 -7.45 3.28 -10.65
N TRP A 81 -6.18 3.59 -10.36
CA TRP A 81 -5.00 2.84 -10.76
C TRP A 81 -4.29 2.22 -9.55
N ARG A 82 -3.80 1.01 -9.73
CA ARG A 82 -2.89 0.35 -8.79
C ARG A 82 -1.84 -0.48 -9.51
N CYS A 83 -0.71 -0.64 -8.85
CA CYS A 83 0.32 -1.58 -9.21
C CYS A 83 0.83 -2.30 -7.98
N VAL A 84 0.95 -3.62 -8.06
CA VAL A 84 1.49 -4.44 -6.98
C VAL A 84 2.78 -5.09 -7.44
N LYS A 85 3.88 -4.72 -6.80
CA LYS A 85 5.19 -5.31 -7.08
C LYS A 85 5.47 -6.43 -6.10
N VAL A 86 5.69 -7.64 -6.60
CA VAL A 86 6.05 -8.81 -5.79
C VAL A 86 7.58 -8.90 -5.71
N ALA A 87 8.12 -8.86 -4.50
CA ALA A 87 9.55 -8.85 -4.20
C ALA A 87 9.93 -10.02 -3.26
N ASP A 88 11.22 -10.31 -3.18
CA ASP A 88 11.75 -11.29 -2.23
C ASP A 88 11.97 -10.69 -0.83
N ARG A 89 12.12 -9.39 -0.76
CA ARG A 89 12.37 -8.62 0.46
C ARG A 89 11.62 -7.29 0.40
N HIS A 90 11.56 -6.60 1.53
CA HIS A 90 11.04 -5.24 1.68
C HIS A 90 12.09 -4.32 2.33
N ALA A 91 13.35 -4.46 1.89
CA ALA A 91 14.45 -3.62 2.37
C ALA A 91 14.41 -2.23 1.72
N ALA A 92 15.16 -1.27 2.30
CA ALA A 92 15.26 0.09 1.78
C ALA A 92 15.61 0.15 0.27
N VAL A 93 16.45 -0.76 -0.21
CA VAL A 93 16.81 -0.85 -1.63
C VAL A 93 15.62 -1.31 -2.49
N ASP A 94 14.83 -2.29 -2.01
CA ASP A 94 13.64 -2.76 -2.73
C ASP A 94 12.59 -1.64 -2.83
N TYR A 95 12.35 -0.93 -1.74
CA TYR A 95 11.49 0.24 -1.69
C TYR A 95 11.97 1.35 -2.64
N ALA A 96 13.26 1.66 -2.67
CA ALA A 96 13.82 2.67 -3.58
C ALA A 96 13.58 2.31 -5.07
N HIS A 97 13.67 1.04 -5.43
CA HIS A 97 13.33 0.57 -6.78
C HIS A 97 11.83 0.68 -7.07
N VAL A 98 10.96 0.47 -6.09
CA VAL A 98 9.51 0.71 -6.23
C VAL A 98 9.24 2.19 -6.53
N LEU A 99 9.89 3.11 -5.80
CA LEU A 99 9.77 4.55 -6.05
C LEU A 99 10.27 4.96 -7.43
N LYS A 100 11.39 4.37 -7.88
CA LYS A 100 11.91 4.63 -9.23
C LYS A 100 10.93 4.17 -10.30
N ASP A 101 10.38 2.97 -10.18
CA ASP A 101 9.36 2.46 -11.11
C ASP A 101 8.11 3.34 -11.09
N LEU A 102 7.66 3.78 -9.91
CA LEU A 102 6.54 4.69 -9.76
C LEU A 102 6.76 6.01 -10.51
N SER A 103 7.94 6.62 -10.32
CA SER A 103 8.32 7.88 -10.95
C SER A 103 8.52 7.78 -12.45
N ASP A 104 9.34 6.82 -12.89
CA ASP A 104 9.89 6.82 -14.25
C ASP A 104 9.06 5.99 -15.23
N THR A 105 8.29 5.00 -14.72
CA THR A 105 7.48 4.10 -15.54
C THR A 105 5.98 4.42 -15.45
N HIS A 106 5.46 4.62 -14.25
CA HIS A 106 4.02 4.75 -14.07
C HIS A 106 3.52 6.20 -14.18
N PHE A 107 4.28 7.17 -13.68
CA PHE A 107 3.93 8.59 -13.73
C PHE A 107 5.06 9.47 -14.31
N PRO A 108 5.62 9.13 -15.49
CA PRO A 108 6.75 9.88 -16.04
C PRO A 108 6.41 11.34 -16.37
N GLY A 109 5.16 11.62 -16.72
CA GLY A 109 4.67 12.96 -17.07
C GLY A 109 4.21 13.83 -15.91
N ALA A 110 4.11 13.29 -14.70
CA ALA A 110 3.71 14.08 -13.54
C ALA A 110 4.79 15.10 -13.16
N ALA A 111 4.41 16.29 -12.78
CA ALA A 111 5.34 17.29 -12.23
C ALA A 111 5.87 16.87 -10.86
N LYS A 112 4.99 16.33 -10.01
CA LYS A 112 5.28 15.71 -8.72
C LYS A 112 4.33 14.55 -8.47
N ILE A 113 4.73 13.58 -7.68
CA ILE A 113 3.88 12.52 -7.15
C ILE A 113 3.68 12.80 -5.67
N VAL A 114 2.44 13.01 -5.27
CA VAL A 114 2.07 13.22 -3.86
C VAL A 114 2.00 11.83 -3.23
N LEU A 115 3.01 11.48 -2.43
CA LEU A 115 3.19 10.13 -1.88
C LEU A 115 2.72 10.11 -0.43
N VAL A 116 1.66 9.34 -0.17
CA VAL A 116 1.19 9.02 1.19
C VAL A 116 1.65 7.62 1.55
N GLN A 117 2.26 7.46 2.71
CA GLN A 117 2.83 6.19 3.18
C GLN A 117 2.92 6.16 4.70
N ASP A 118 3.22 5.00 5.26
CA ASP A 118 3.49 4.89 6.68
C ASP A 118 4.88 5.47 7.04
N ASN A 119 5.11 5.67 8.33
CA ASN A 119 6.37 6.23 8.85
C ASN A 119 7.36 5.11 9.24
N LEU A 120 7.54 4.12 8.36
CA LEU A 120 8.54 3.07 8.54
C LEU A 120 9.96 3.63 8.28
N SER A 121 10.97 3.11 8.97
CA SER A 121 12.35 3.58 8.83
C SER A 121 12.94 3.44 7.43
N THR A 122 12.41 2.52 6.63
CA THR A 122 12.77 2.32 5.22
C THR A 122 12.03 3.26 4.27
N HIS A 123 10.92 3.89 4.69
CA HIS A 123 10.08 4.76 3.88
C HIS A 123 10.55 6.22 3.91
N THR A 124 11.81 6.44 3.64
CA THR A 124 12.42 7.78 3.67
C THR A 124 13.20 8.07 2.39
N PRO A 125 13.42 9.35 2.04
CA PRO A 125 14.31 9.72 0.94
C PRO A 125 15.73 9.12 1.04
N ALA A 126 16.18 8.79 2.26
CA ALA A 126 17.49 8.17 2.48
C ALA A 126 17.63 6.81 1.78
N SER A 127 16.54 6.07 1.63
CA SER A 127 16.53 4.79 0.93
C SER A 127 16.94 4.91 -0.55
N LEU A 128 16.64 6.04 -1.19
CA LEU A 128 17.09 6.32 -2.56
C LEU A 128 18.62 6.42 -2.64
N TYR A 129 19.24 7.05 -1.64
CA TYR A 129 20.70 7.17 -1.58
C TYR A 129 21.40 5.85 -1.23
N ALA A 130 20.69 4.92 -0.60
CA ALA A 130 21.19 3.57 -0.36
C ALA A 130 21.18 2.70 -1.63
N ALA A 131 20.34 3.03 -2.61
CA ALA A 131 20.13 2.23 -3.82
C ALA A 131 20.75 2.84 -5.09
N PHE A 132 20.89 4.16 -5.17
CA PHE A 132 21.28 4.87 -6.40
C PHE A 132 22.42 5.86 -6.15
N PRO A 133 23.19 6.21 -7.22
CA PRO A 133 24.15 7.31 -7.16
C PRO A 133 23.47 8.62 -6.71
N ALA A 134 24.20 9.49 -6.01
CA ALA A 134 23.65 10.66 -5.35
C ALA A 134 22.82 11.58 -6.28
N ALA A 135 23.28 11.80 -7.52
CA ALA A 135 22.56 12.61 -8.49
C ALA A 135 21.19 12.01 -8.86
N GLU A 136 21.13 10.70 -9.08
CA GLU A 136 19.89 9.98 -9.37
C GLU A 136 18.97 9.93 -8.15
N ALA A 137 19.51 9.66 -6.97
CA ALA A 137 18.75 9.68 -5.72
C ALA A 137 18.12 11.06 -5.47
N ARG A 138 18.87 12.14 -5.74
CA ARG A 138 18.38 13.51 -5.61
C ARG A 138 17.26 13.79 -6.62
N ARG A 139 17.46 13.44 -7.89
CA ARG A 139 16.43 13.57 -8.94
C ARG A 139 15.13 12.87 -8.54
N LEU A 140 15.23 11.62 -8.09
CA LEU A 140 14.07 10.85 -7.66
C LEU A 140 13.42 11.48 -6.43
N SER A 141 14.20 11.85 -5.41
CA SER A 141 13.66 12.49 -4.20
C SER A 141 12.85 13.75 -4.51
N GLU A 142 13.28 14.54 -5.51
CA GLU A 142 12.59 15.75 -5.94
C GLU A 142 11.31 15.48 -6.74
N ARG A 143 11.10 14.25 -7.20
CA ARG A 143 9.86 13.83 -7.88
C ARG A 143 8.70 13.65 -6.92
N PHE A 144 8.96 13.48 -5.63
CA PHE A 144 7.96 13.16 -4.62
C PHE A 144 7.67 14.36 -3.70
N GLU A 145 6.41 14.49 -3.32
CA GLU A 145 5.93 15.25 -2.19
C GLU A 145 5.57 14.23 -1.11
N TRP A 146 6.28 14.29 0.02
CA TRP A 146 6.29 13.24 1.03
C TRP A 146 5.28 13.52 2.14
N HIS A 147 4.32 12.63 2.33
CA HIS A 147 3.32 12.67 3.40
C HIS A 147 3.34 11.36 4.17
N TYR A 148 3.33 11.45 5.50
CA TYR A 148 3.45 10.29 6.36
C TYR A 148 2.23 10.14 7.24
N THR A 149 1.65 8.94 7.29
CA THR A 149 0.63 8.64 8.29
C THR A 149 1.23 8.70 9.69
N PRO A 150 0.44 9.09 10.70
CA PRO A 150 0.95 9.09 12.07
C PRO A 150 1.23 7.67 12.55
N LYS A 151 2.18 7.52 13.47
CA LYS A 151 2.46 6.23 14.10
C LYS A 151 1.18 5.65 14.72
N HIS A 152 0.85 4.40 14.39
CA HIS A 152 -0.42 3.74 14.74
C HIS A 152 -1.67 4.34 14.05
N GLY A 153 -1.49 5.08 12.97
CA GLY A 153 -2.54 5.66 12.15
C GLY A 153 -2.67 4.99 10.77
N SER A 154 -2.37 3.69 10.66
CA SER A 154 -2.41 2.93 9.40
C SER A 154 -3.77 2.99 8.70
N TRP A 155 -4.86 3.15 9.47
CA TRP A 155 -6.20 3.36 8.91
C TRP A 155 -6.32 4.58 7.99
N LEU A 156 -5.38 5.50 8.03
CA LEU A 156 -5.26 6.65 7.12
C LEU A 156 -4.60 6.29 5.79
N ASP A 157 -3.93 5.15 5.69
CA ASP A 157 -3.32 4.74 4.42
C ASP A 157 -4.34 4.00 3.55
N MET A 158 -4.69 4.60 2.41
CA MET A 158 -5.62 3.97 1.47
C MET A 158 -5.01 2.73 0.79
N ALA A 159 -3.67 2.60 0.73
CA ALA A 159 -3.02 1.40 0.23
C ALA A 159 -3.27 0.20 1.16
N GLU A 160 -3.34 0.38 2.49
CA GLU A 160 -3.72 -0.67 3.44
C GLU A 160 -5.13 -1.21 3.13
N SER A 161 -6.08 -0.31 2.86
CA SER A 161 -7.44 -0.69 2.46
C SER A 161 -7.45 -1.49 1.15
N GLU A 162 -6.67 -1.09 0.15
CA GLU A 162 -6.56 -1.79 -1.13
C GLU A 162 -5.82 -3.14 -0.99
N LEU A 163 -4.83 -3.23 -0.08
CA LEU A 163 -4.20 -4.51 0.31
C LEU A 163 -5.20 -5.46 0.96
N ALA A 164 -6.12 -4.97 1.79
CA ALA A 164 -7.18 -5.79 2.37
C ALA A 164 -8.14 -6.33 1.28
N VAL A 165 -8.45 -5.52 0.26
CA VAL A 165 -9.23 -5.97 -0.90
C VAL A 165 -8.47 -7.02 -1.71
N LEU A 166 -7.18 -6.82 -1.97
CA LEU A 166 -6.31 -7.81 -2.62
C LEU A 166 -6.28 -9.12 -1.82
N ALA A 167 -6.09 -9.03 -0.50
CA ALA A 167 -6.06 -10.19 0.38
C ALA A 167 -7.36 -11.00 0.26
N THR A 168 -8.51 -10.34 0.33
CA THR A 168 -9.83 -11.00 0.28
C THR A 168 -10.17 -11.56 -1.10
N GLN A 169 -9.89 -10.82 -2.18
CA GLN A 169 -10.31 -11.19 -3.53
C GLN A 169 -9.35 -12.11 -4.27
N CYS A 170 -8.06 -12.07 -3.92
CA CYS A 170 -7.01 -12.77 -4.65
C CYS A 170 -6.21 -13.73 -3.78
N LEU A 171 -5.84 -13.30 -2.57
CA LEU A 171 -4.87 -14.00 -1.74
C LEU A 171 -5.51 -14.88 -0.64
N ASP A 172 -6.85 -14.88 -0.49
CA ASP A 172 -7.57 -15.73 0.47
C ASP A 172 -7.63 -17.19 0.01
N ARG A 173 -6.45 -17.73 -0.30
CA ARG A 173 -6.24 -19.12 -0.72
C ARG A 173 -4.77 -19.51 -0.57
N ARG A 174 -4.49 -20.80 -0.70
CA ARG A 174 -3.13 -21.32 -0.82
C ARG A 174 -2.54 -20.95 -2.18
N ILE A 175 -1.36 -20.39 -2.18
CA ILE A 175 -0.57 -20.08 -3.37
C ILE A 175 0.77 -20.77 -3.20
N SER A 176 1.10 -21.66 -4.14
CA SER A 176 2.22 -22.59 -3.98
C SER A 176 3.59 -21.95 -4.14
N ASP A 177 3.69 -20.93 -4.99
CA ASP A 177 4.96 -20.35 -5.40
C ASP A 177 4.84 -18.90 -5.86
N LYS A 178 5.99 -18.22 -5.94
CA LYS A 178 6.08 -16.82 -6.32
C LYS A 178 5.62 -16.55 -7.75
N SER A 179 5.85 -17.46 -8.68
CA SER A 179 5.45 -17.28 -10.09
C SER A 179 3.94 -17.28 -10.23
N THR A 180 3.26 -18.16 -9.51
CA THR A 180 1.81 -18.20 -9.38
C THR A 180 1.28 -16.94 -8.73
N LEU A 181 1.90 -16.49 -7.62
CA LEU A 181 1.52 -15.26 -6.94
C LEU A 181 1.59 -14.05 -7.87
N ILE A 182 2.67 -13.90 -8.64
CA ILE A 182 2.83 -12.78 -9.60
C ILE A 182 1.71 -12.79 -10.66
N LYS A 183 1.38 -13.96 -11.23
CA LYS A 183 0.32 -14.09 -12.24
C LYS A 183 -1.06 -13.70 -11.69
N GLU A 184 -1.38 -14.19 -10.50
CA GLU A 184 -2.67 -13.94 -9.87
C GLU A 184 -2.84 -12.47 -9.48
N VAL A 185 -1.81 -11.87 -8.90
CA VAL A 185 -1.79 -10.45 -8.54
C VAL A 185 -1.90 -9.57 -9.80
N ALA A 186 -1.17 -9.91 -10.87
CA ALA A 186 -1.24 -9.19 -12.14
C ALA A 186 -2.66 -9.25 -12.74
N ALA A 187 -3.29 -10.42 -12.77
CA ALA A 187 -4.65 -10.59 -13.27
C ALA A 187 -5.68 -9.79 -12.45
N TRP A 188 -5.56 -9.79 -11.12
CA TRP A 188 -6.40 -8.99 -10.23
C TRP A 188 -6.23 -7.49 -10.48
N GLN A 189 -5.00 -7.01 -10.49
CA GLN A 189 -4.63 -5.62 -10.76
C GLN A 189 -5.18 -5.14 -12.12
N ASP A 190 -4.96 -5.91 -13.18
CA ASP A 190 -5.42 -5.58 -14.53
C ASP A 190 -6.94 -5.46 -14.60
N ASN A 191 -7.67 -6.37 -13.96
CA ASN A 191 -9.12 -6.31 -13.90
C ASN A 191 -9.62 -5.03 -13.21
N ARG A 192 -9.03 -4.66 -12.09
CA ARG A 192 -9.42 -3.45 -11.34
C ARG A 192 -9.04 -2.18 -12.08
N ASN A 193 -7.86 -2.13 -12.70
CA ASN A 193 -7.40 -0.99 -13.48
C ASN A 193 -8.27 -0.77 -14.74
N LYS A 194 -8.65 -1.84 -15.44
CA LYS A 194 -9.58 -1.75 -16.58
C LYS A 194 -10.96 -1.20 -16.19
N ARG A 195 -11.40 -1.43 -14.97
CA ARG A 195 -12.66 -0.89 -14.44
C ARG A 195 -12.53 0.49 -13.84
N HIS A 196 -11.31 1.05 -13.78
CA HIS A 196 -11.03 2.32 -13.11
C HIS A 196 -11.64 2.39 -11.71
N VAL A 197 -11.43 1.34 -10.89
CA VAL A 197 -12.02 1.27 -9.55
C VAL A 197 -11.38 2.33 -8.66
N LYS A 198 -12.07 3.43 -8.46
CA LYS A 198 -11.65 4.57 -7.64
C LYS A 198 -12.02 4.36 -6.17
N ALA A 199 -11.37 5.14 -5.32
CA ALA A 199 -11.76 5.31 -3.94
C ALA A 199 -11.63 6.80 -3.57
N GLU A 200 -12.63 7.30 -2.86
CA GLU A 200 -12.68 8.69 -2.39
C GLU A 200 -12.75 8.69 -0.87
N TRP A 201 -11.86 9.45 -0.27
CA TRP A 201 -11.80 9.58 1.17
C TRP A 201 -12.88 10.56 1.65
N GLN A 202 -13.72 10.14 2.60
CA GLN A 202 -14.86 10.94 3.05
C GLN A 202 -14.65 11.63 4.40
N PHE A 203 -13.72 11.12 5.23
CA PHE A 203 -13.50 11.64 6.57
C PHE A 203 -12.61 12.89 6.54
N THR A 204 -13.17 14.03 6.94
CA THR A 204 -12.50 15.33 6.84
C THR A 204 -11.68 15.68 8.08
N THR A 205 -10.83 16.71 7.96
CA THR A 205 -10.13 17.31 9.11
C THR A 205 -11.10 17.84 10.16
N ASP A 206 -12.23 18.44 9.74
CA ASP A 206 -13.26 18.91 10.68
C ASP A 206 -13.96 17.75 11.39
N ASP A 207 -14.22 16.64 10.68
CA ASP A 207 -14.68 15.40 11.31
C ASP A 207 -13.70 14.89 12.37
N ALA A 208 -12.41 14.92 12.07
CA ALA A 208 -11.37 14.48 12.98
C ALA A 208 -11.33 15.33 14.26
N ARG A 209 -11.41 16.64 14.13
CA ARG A 209 -11.45 17.60 15.26
C ARG A 209 -12.64 17.36 16.18
N VAL A 210 -13.77 16.93 15.65
CA VAL A 210 -14.99 16.61 16.42
C VAL A 210 -14.93 15.19 16.97
N LYS A 211 -14.74 14.18 16.10
CA LYS A 211 -14.88 12.77 16.46
C LYS A 211 -13.66 12.22 17.21
N LEU A 212 -12.47 12.79 16.97
CA LEU A 212 -11.21 12.39 17.56
C LEU A 212 -10.62 13.45 18.49
N LYS A 213 -11.45 14.32 19.07
CA LYS A 213 -11.04 15.43 19.94
C LYS A 213 -10.09 15.03 21.08
N THR A 214 -10.17 13.79 21.56
CA THR A 214 -9.31 13.26 22.65
C THR A 214 -7.85 13.06 22.21
N LEU A 215 -7.58 13.02 20.92
CA LEU A 215 -6.22 12.92 20.36
C LEU A 215 -5.54 14.29 20.26
N TYR A 216 -6.34 15.36 20.26
CA TYR A 216 -5.83 16.73 20.19
C TYR A 216 -5.31 17.19 21.55
N PRO A 217 -4.12 17.81 21.63
CA PRO A 217 -3.63 18.41 22.84
C PRO A 217 -4.63 19.44 23.39
N GLN A 218 -4.95 19.36 24.66
CA GLN A 218 -5.79 20.36 25.32
C GLN A 218 -4.90 21.47 25.88
N PHE A 219 -5.13 22.70 25.45
CA PHE A 219 -4.48 23.86 26.06
C PHE A 219 -5.22 24.19 27.36
N GLN A 220 -4.49 24.21 28.47
CA GLN A 220 -4.99 24.69 29.76
C GLN A 220 -4.88 26.20 29.83
#